data_21944b40ec0b1bd344a9467b0a53fb87
#
_entry.id   21944b40ec0b1bd344a9467b0a53fb87
#
_cell.length_a   1.000
_cell.length_b   1.000
_cell.length_c   1.000
_cell.angle_alpha   90.00
_cell.angle_beta   90.00
_cell.angle_gamma   90.00
#
_symmetry.space_group_name_H-M   'P 1'
#
loop_
_entity.id
_entity.type
_entity.pdbx_description
1 polymer ?
#
loop_
_entity_poly.entity_id
_entity_poly.type
_entity_poly.pdbx_seq_one_letter_code
_entity_poly.pdbx_strand_id
1 'polypeptide(L)'
;MKKILYLTLICMLLGIGLLEMHAYSFGYTNGDCGRSYMFRRGQGTLQGLAIRIDKVKLQSMKGQTINAIEFAVGSRNTNNKEIEVFITNKLGEEAITKATGTVTKANEWQMVKLTKPYQITGEEDELFVGYTASIANTYNLLTADMSKDFKGCCYIYNDGVWEDTYGLGIGGVNVRATLSGTPIYTDLILKPINIAGYLKSGTTYNIAGQVFNAGSETITAFSLGYSINQQEGEVKKYEGLNLLPGTWMDFSLPIVSNVGNADINLTLQATDVKGGSEEKDTNNNKTEASGFFYPANMERMLLVEGFTGQGCSNCPSGHTTMHSILEKAPTKTVVVEHHAGYYPDWFTMNDDLNYTWFYGANTTSAPAIMINRSAVPLVNDYPVFNMQLGDKIEAAINYVYEQQQPYVSLQLETSYDEATRKAKVKLNITPHTNMPTAQTLFNVVLTQDSIKAQQTNGGTLYAHRHAFRGTLTGNTWGFITSLVPGNTVSWETTYELPESIASDYYTKNNVNCQYGEPYIPTDIKQMKVVAYVGAYDSENCNHNTTQKKKKKPKSESHTQGDFVSAI
;
A
#
# COMPACT_ATOMS: atom_id res chain seq x y z
N MET A 1 27.56 -69.67 -16.52
CA MET A 1 28.20 -68.37 -16.54
C MET A 1 27.69 -67.42 -17.67
N LYS A 2 27.47 -67.87 -18.93
CA LYS A 2 26.97 -67.00 -19.98
C LYS A 2 25.53 -66.48 -19.83
N LYS A 3 24.63 -67.21 -19.15
CA LYS A 3 23.24 -66.73 -18.89
C LYS A 3 23.14 -65.72 -17.77
N ILE A 4 24.07 -65.69 -16.82
CA ILE A 4 24.11 -64.70 -15.74
C ILE A 4 24.67 -63.40 -16.27
N LEU A 5 25.62 -63.43 -17.23
CA LEU A 5 26.18 -62.24 -17.83
C LEU A 5 25.18 -61.50 -18.73
N TYR A 6 24.26 -62.22 -19.38
CA TYR A 6 23.18 -61.63 -20.18
C TYR A 6 22.08 -60.99 -19.29
N LEU A 7 21.79 -61.57 -18.15
CA LEU A 7 20.80 -61.01 -17.22
C LEU A 7 21.31 -59.72 -16.52
N THR A 8 22.61 -59.67 -16.20
CA THR A 8 23.26 -58.46 -15.66
C THR A 8 23.40 -57.36 -16.74
N LEU A 9 23.62 -57.72 -17.98
CA LEU A 9 23.69 -56.74 -19.07
C LEU A 9 22.29 -56.19 -19.45
N ILE A 10 21.23 -57.00 -19.36
CA ILE A 10 19.84 -56.56 -19.53
C ILE A 10 19.41 -55.69 -18.35
N CYS A 11 19.79 -55.99 -17.11
CA CYS A 11 19.54 -55.11 -15.96
C CYS A 11 20.32 -53.81 -16.05
N MET A 12 21.54 -53.79 -16.58
CA MET A 12 22.27 -52.54 -16.84
C MET A 12 21.67 -51.72 -18.00
N LEU A 13 21.13 -52.37 -19.04
CA LEU A 13 20.43 -51.69 -20.13
C LEU A 13 19.03 -51.21 -19.76
N LEU A 14 18.36 -51.85 -18.79
CA LEU A 14 17.11 -51.40 -18.22
C LEU A 14 17.30 -50.37 -17.10
N GLY A 15 18.49 -50.30 -16.50
CA GLY A 15 18.86 -49.30 -15.50
C GLY A 15 19.26 -47.93 -16.07
N ILE A 16 19.46 -47.82 -17.41
CA ILE A 16 19.75 -46.54 -18.09
C ILE A 16 18.43 -45.85 -18.55
N GLY A 17 17.28 -46.45 -18.31
CA GLY A 17 16.01 -46.02 -18.89
C GLY A 17 15.01 -45.35 -17.93
N LEU A 18 15.34 -45.10 -16.68
CA LEU A 18 14.49 -44.38 -15.76
C LEU A 18 15.32 -43.35 -14.97
N LEU A 19 15.94 -42.42 -15.68
CA LEU A 19 16.00 -41.07 -15.17
C LEU A 19 14.52 -40.63 -15.13
N GLU A 20 13.87 -40.80 -13.98
CA GLU A 20 12.59 -40.16 -13.72
C GLU A 20 12.79 -38.69 -14.03
N MET A 21 12.17 -38.23 -15.12
CA MET A 21 12.10 -36.80 -15.40
C MET A 21 11.32 -36.20 -14.24
N HIS A 22 12.03 -35.63 -13.26
CA HIS A 22 11.40 -34.95 -12.15
C HIS A 22 10.63 -33.76 -12.75
N ALA A 23 9.32 -33.93 -12.86
CA ALA A 23 8.45 -32.84 -13.22
C ALA A 23 8.16 -32.01 -11.96
N TYR A 24 8.33 -30.71 -12.05
CA TYR A 24 7.94 -29.81 -10.98
C TYR A 24 7.02 -28.71 -11.53
N SER A 25 6.29 -28.06 -10.64
CA SER A 25 5.30 -27.04 -11.01
C SER A 25 5.76 -25.67 -10.55
N PHE A 26 5.79 -24.72 -11.46
CA PHE A 26 6.09 -23.31 -11.19
C PHE A 26 4.81 -22.47 -11.19
N GLY A 27 4.59 -21.65 -10.16
CA GLY A 27 3.49 -20.70 -10.05
C GLY A 27 3.66 -19.74 -8.88
N TYR A 28 2.80 -18.75 -8.80
CA TYR A 28 2.79 -17.74 -7.72
C TYR A 28 1.70 -18.05 -6.69
N THR A 29 1.64 -19.25 -6.20
CA THR A 29 0.61 -19.71 -5.27
C THR A 29 1.21 -20.59 -4.19
N ASN A 30 0.68 -20.50 -2.96
CA ASN A 30 1.05 -21.37 -1.86
C ASN A 30 0.43 -22.78 -1.95
N GLY A 31 -0.43 -23.00 -2.96
CA GLY A 31 -1.11 -24.27 -3.20
C GLY A 31 -2.52 -24.40 -2.63
N ASP A 32 -2.98 -23.46 -1.82
CA ASP A 32 -4.37 -23.43 -1.33
C ASP A 32 -5.31 -23.05 -2.48
N CYS A 33 -6.26 -23.93 -2.83
CA CYS A 33 -7.23 -23.72 -3.88
C CYS A 33 -8.68 -23.65 -3.36
N GLY A 34 -8.87 -23.59 -2.04
CA GLY A 34 -10.18 -23.61 -1.40
C GLY A 34 -10.97 -22.30 -1.51
N ARG A 35 -10.37 -21.20 -1.94
CA ARG A 35 -11.03 -19.90 -2.05
C ARG A 35 -11.27 -19.51 -3.49
N SER A 36 -12.53 -19.26 -3.82
CA SER A 36 -12.95 -18.81 -5.14
C SER A 36 -13.47 -17.37 -5.09
N TYR A 37 -13.23 -16.63 -6.18
CA TYR A 37 -13.61 -15.23 -6.33
C TYR A 37 -14.72 -15.07 -7.36
N MET A 38 -15.64 -14.17 -7.04
CA MET A 38 -16.69 -13.75 -7.93
C MET A 38 -16.38 -12.35 -8.46
N PHE A 39 -16.09 -12.25 -9.74
CA PHE A 39 -16.03 -10.95 -10.40
C PHE A 39 -17.39 -10.64 -11.01
N ARG A 40 -18.01 -9.58 -10.51
CA ARG A 40 -19.29 -9.07 -11.02
C ARG A 40 -19.05 -8.12 -12.19
N ARG A 41 -18.77 -8.62 -13.37
CA ARG A 41 -18.92 -7.82 -14.59
C ARG A 41 -19.28 -8.76 -15.76
N GLY A 42 -20.39 -8.45 -16.42
CA GLY A 42 -20.83 -9.11 -17.67
C GLY A 42 -21.54 -10.44 -17.49
N GLN A 43 -22.59 -10.66 -18.27
CA GLN A 43 -23.26 -11.94 -18.38
C GLN A 43 -22.67 -12.73 -19.55
N GLY A 44 -22.28 -13.98 -19.32
CA GLY A 44 -21.95 -14.93 -20.37
C GLY A 44 -20.55 -14.78 -20.97
N THR A 45 -19.57 -14.38 -20.20
CA THR A 45 -18.26 -13.98 -20.67
C THR A 45 -17.18 -15.00 -20.41
N LEU A 46 -16.14 -14.95 -21.23
CA LEU A 46 -14.89 -15.66 -21.06
C LEU A 46 -14.17 -15.12 -19.82
N GLN A 47 -13.76 -16.00 -18.93
CA GLN A 47 -12.96 -15.68 -17.74
C GLN A 47 -11.66 -16.48 -17.77
N GLY A 48 -10.62 -15.99 -17.11
CA GLY A 48 -9.34 -16.69 -17.07
C GLY A 48 -8.38 -16.16 -16.04
N LEU A 49 -7.35 -16.94 -15.78
CA LEU A 49 -6.21 -16.58 -14.95
C LEU A 49 -4.93 -16.87 -15.71
N ALA A 50 -3.92 -16.02 -15.51
CA ALA A 50 -2.59 -16.24 -16.04
C ALA A 50 -1.52 -15.81 -15.05
N ILE A 51 -0.36 -16.46 -15.16
CA ILE A 51 0.87 -16.03 -14.50
C ILE A 51 1.85 -15.54 -15.56
N ARG A 52 2.67 -14.57 -15.18
CA ARG A 52 3.80 -14.10 -15.97
C ARG A 52 5.10 -14.69 -15.45
N ILE A 53 5.88 -15.27 -16.31
CA ILE A 53 7.26 -15.71 -16.06
C ILE A 53 8.17 -14.68 -16.71
N ASP A 54 8.90 -13.93 -15.89
CA ASP A 54 9.81 -12.89 -16.37
C ASP A 54 11.12 -13.45 -16.94
N LYS A 55 11.88 -12.61 -17.64
CA LYS A 55 13.13 -12.97 -18.30
C LYS A 55 14.14 -13.66 -17.38
N VAL A 56 14.29 -13.17 -16.15
CA VAL A 56 15.27 -13.73 -15.20
C VAL A 56 14.92 -15.17 -14.85
N LYS A 57 13.64 -15.45 -14.61
CA LYS A 57 13.17 -16.81 -14.34
C LYS A 57 13.29 -17.71 -15.57
N LEU A 58 12.94 -17.19 -16.75
CA LEU A 58 13.05 -17.94 -18.00
C LEU A 58 14.51 -18.33 -18.32
N GLN A 59 15.45 -17.43 -18.06
CA GLN A 59 16.87 -17.75 -18.18
C GLN A 59 17.30 -18.87 -17.23
N SER A 60 16.81 -18.88 -15.99
CA SER A 60 17.10 -19.95 -15.03
C SER A 60 16.48 -21.30 -15.42
N MET A 61 15.41 -21.27 -16.22
CA MET A 61 14.68 -22.45 -16.72
C MET A 61 15.13 -22.89 -18.13
N LYS A 62 16.17 -22.28 -18.69
CA LYS A 62 16.67 -22.59 -20.03
C LYS A 62 16.86 -24.09 -20.26
N GLY A 63 16.34 -24.59 -21.39
CA GLY A 63 16.40 -26.00 -21.78
C GLY A 63 15.29 -26.87 -21.17
N GLN A 64 14.52 -26.37 -20.21
CA GLN A 64 13.39 -27.08 -19.68
C GLN A 64 12.18 -26.96 -20.62
N THR A 65 11.23 -27.85 -20.43
CA THR A 65 10.03 -27.91 -21.26
C THR A 65 8.79 -27.82 -20.40
N ILE A 66 7.91 -26.87 -20.71
CA ILE A 66 6.55 -26.81 -20.14
C ILE A 66 5.70 -27.82 -20.89
N ASN A 67 5.27 -28.88 -20.19
CA ASN A 67 4.51 -29.99 -20.77
C ASN A 67 3.01 -29.89 -20.51
N ALA A 68 2.65 -29.24 -19.40
CA ALA A 68 1.28 -29.14 -18.97
C ALA A 68 1.07 -27.84 -18.17
N ILE A 69 -0.19 -27.49 -17.99
CA ILE A 69 -0.60 -26.39 -17.16
C ILE A 69 -1.53 -26.96 -16.08
N GLU A 70 -1.18 -26.70 -14.83
CA GLU A 70 -2.01 -26.98 -13.68
C GLU A 70 -2.86 -25.77 -13.32
N PHE A 71 -4.07 -26.02 -12.89
CA PHE A 71 -5.01 -24.99 -12.45
C PHE A 71 -5.95 -25.53 -11.39
N ALA A 72 -6.53 -24.63 -10.61
CA ALA A 72 -7.67 -24.95 -9.79
C ALA A 72 -8.82 -23.98 -10.10
N VAL A 73 -10.05 -24.48 -10.02
CA VAL A 73 -11.28 -23.71 -10.26
C VAL A 73 -12.24 -23.84 -9.08
N GLY A 74 -13.10 -22.84 -8.91
CA GLY A 74 -14.01 -22.74 -7.77
C GLY A 74 -15.21 -23.68 -7.81
N SER A 75 -15.98 -23.71 -6.75
CA SER A 75 -16.89 -24.79 -6.33
C SER A 75 -18.29 -24.80 -6.93
N ARG A 76 -18.70 -23.83 -7.73
CA ARG A 76 -20.10 -23.82 -8.23
C ARG A 76 -20.19 -24.08 -9.72
N ASN A 77 -20.81 -25.23 -10.07
CA ASN A 77 -21.16 -25.61 -11.45
C ASN A 77 -20.00 -25.60 -12.45
N THR A 78 -18.78 -25.92 -11.99
CA THR A 78 -17.59 -25.94 -12.84
C THR A 78 -17.25 -27.32 -13.39
N ASN A 79 -17.76 -28.39 -12.78
CA ASN A 79 -17.54 -29.77 -13.26
C ASN A 79 -18.05 -29.94 -14.69
N ASN A 80 -17.29 -30.67 -15.51
CA ASN A 80 -17.55 -30.91 -16.93
C ASN A 80 -17.56 -29.66 -17.82
N LYS A 81 -17.01 -28.52 -17.34
CA LYS A 81 -16.78 -27.34 -18.17
C LYS A 81 -15.48 -27.48 -18.96
N GLU A 82 -15.52 -27.03 -20.18
CA GLU A 82 -14.33 -26.96 -21.01
C GLU A 82 -13.45 -25.78 -20.58
N ILE A 83 -12.15 -26.02 -20.58
CA ILE A 83 -11.14 -25.04 -20.25
C ILE A 83 -10.05 -25.10 -21.33
N GLU A 84 -9.61 -23.96 -21.81
CA GLU A 84 -8.46 -23.83 -22.70
C GLU A 84 -7.27 -23.34 -21.91
N VAL A 85 -6.20 -24.10 -21.86
CA VAL A 85 -4.91 -23.68 -21.30
C VAL A 85 -4.01 -23.18 -22.42
N PHE A 86 -3.17 -22.20 -22.12
CA PHE A 86 -2.33 -21.55 -23.14
C PHE A 86 -0.98 -21.07 -22.61
N ILE A 87 -0.03 -20.92 -23.55
CA ILE A 87 1.22 -20.16 -23.37
C ILE A 87 1.25 -19.09 -24.46
N THR A 88 1.58 -17.86 -24.09
CA THR A 88 1.74 -16.72 -25.00
C THR A 88 2.87 -15.78 -24.55
N ASN A 89 3.45 -15.00 -25.46
CA ASN A 89 4.39 -13.94 -25.13
C ASN A 89 3.67 -12.66 -24.66
N LYS A 90 2.39 -12.52 -24.99
CA LYS A 90 1.62 -11.35 -24.62
C LYS A 90 0.15 -11.70 -24.45
N LEU A 91 -0.42 -11.26 -23.32
CA LEU A 91 -1.82 -11.48 -23.04
C LEU A 91 -2.72 -10.75 -24.05
N GLY A 92 -3.74 -11.46 -24.53
CA GLY A 92 -4.65 -10.95 -25.56
C GLY A 92 -4.19 -11.18 -27.00
N GLU A 93 -3.00 -11.72 -27.21
CA GLU A 93 -2.51 -12.15 -28.54
C GLU A 93 -2.64 -13.65 -28.73
N GLU A 94 -2.34 -14.11 -29.95
CA GLU A 94 -2.41 -15.54 -30.29
C GLU A 94 -1.47 -16.38 -29.43
N ALA A 95 -1.97 -17.52 -28.95
CA ALA A 95 -1.18 -18.41 -28.12
C ALA A 95 -0.10 -19.13 -28.94
N ILE A 96 1.11 -19.22 -28.40
CA ILE A 96 2.21 -20.04 -28.97
C ILE A 96 1.83 -21.50 -28.98
N THR A 97 1.21 -21.96 -27.90
CA THR A 97 0.66 -23.31 -27.77
C THR A 97 -0.54 -23.28 -26.83
N LYS A 98 -1.48 -24.16 -27.09
CA LYS A 98 -2.69 -24.31 -26.28
C LYS A 98 -3.20 -25.74 -26.27
N ALA A 99 -4.07 -26.04 -25.34
CA ALA A 99 -4.77 -27.32 -25.27
C ALA A 99 -6.11 -27.14 -24.53
N THR A 100 -7.05 -27.99 -24.86
CA THR A 100 -8.36 -28.01 -24.22
C THR A 100 -8.44 -29.18 -23.25
N GLY A 101 -9.06 -28.95 -22.11
CA GLY A 101 -9.37 -29.95 -21.10
C GLY A 101 -10.74 -29.74 -20.50
N THR A 102 -11.13 -30.65 -19.63
CA THR A 102 -12.41 -30.58 -18.94
C THR A 102 -12.18 -30.55 -17.44
N VAL A 103 -12.88 -29.68 -16.74
CA VAL A 103 -12.83 -29.60 -15.27
C VAL A 103 -13.43 -30.89 -14.69
N THR A 104 -12.67 -31.63 -13.93
CA THR A 104 -13.09 -32.87 -13.29
C THR A 104 -13.62 -32.62 -11.89
N LYS A 105 -13.01 -31.71 -11.13
CA LYS A 105 -13.41 -31.42 -9.75
C LYS A 105 -13.07 -29.97 -9.36
N ALA A 106 -14.00 -29.36 -8.67
CA ALA A 106 -13.78 -28.00 -8.13
C ALA A 106 -12.93 -28.02 -6.85
N ASN A 107 -12.21 -26.94 -6.59
CA ASN A 107 -11.32 -26.74 -5.43
C ASN A 107 -10.20 -27.79 -5.29
N GLU A 108 -9.79 -28.38 -6.39
CA GLU A 108 -8.66 -29.30 -6.46
C GLU A 108 -7.77 -28.92 -7.65
N TRP A 109 -6.48 -29.19 -7.51
CA TRP A 109 -5.53 -29.03 -8.59
C TRP A 109 -5.78 -30.06 -9.68
N GLN A 110 -5.81 -29.58 -10.92
CA GLN A 110 -6.02 -30.38 -12.13
C GLN A 110 -5.00 -29.96 -13.17
N MET A 111 -4.72 -30.83 -14.11
CA MET A 111 -3.69 -30.63 -15.12
C MET A 111 -4.23 -30.90 -16.52
N VAL A 112 -3.91 -30.01 -17.45
CA VAL A 112 -4.08 -30.23 -18.90
C VAL A 112 -2.73 -30.28 -19.56
N LYS A 113 -2.42 -31.40 -20.27
CA LYS A 113 -1.20 -31.52 -21.06
C LYS A 113 -1.30 -30.66 -22.32
N LEU A 114 -0.24 -29.95 -22.63
CA LEU A 114 -0.15 -29.16 -23.86
C LEU A 114 -0.10 -30.08 -25.08
N THR A 115 -0.82 -29.73 -26.14
CA THR A 115 -0.78 -30.45 -27.39
C THR A 115 0.63 -30.44 -28.01
N LYS A 116 1.32 -29.29 -27.86
CA LYS A 116 2.73 -29.11 -28.24
C LYS A 116 3.43 -28.55 -27.00
N PRO A 117 4.29 -29.34 -26.35
CA PRO A 117 5.13 -28.84 -25.25
C PRO A 117 5.96 -27.64 -25.68
N TYR A 118 6.21 -26.71 -24.77
CA TYR A 118 6.98 -25.50 -25.02
C TYR A 118 8.36 -25.62 -24.37
N GLN A 119 9.42 -25.62 -25.17
CA GLN A 119 10.79 -25.59 -24.67
C GLN A 119 11.23 -24.15 -24.40
N ILE A 120 11.66 -23.88 -23.18
CA ILE A 120 12.15 -22.57 -22.74
C ILE A 120 13.57 -22.39 -23.32
N THR A 121 13.74 -21.34 -24.12
CA THR A 121 15.03 -21.01 -24.75
C THR A 121 15.95 -20.19 -23.87
N GLY A 122 15.34 -19.44 -22.89
CA GLY A 122 16.03 -18.45 -22.07
C GLY A 122 16.25 -17.11 -22.78
N GLU A 123 15.75 -16.97 -24.02
CA GLU A 123 15.84 -15.73 -24.79
C GLU A 123 14.54 -14.91 -24.75
N GLU A 124 13.47 -15.50 -24.20
CA GLU A 124 12.18 -14.85 -24.06
C GLU A 124 12.27 -13.69 -23.06
N ASP A 125 11.67 -12.54 -23.39
CA ASP A 125 11.55 -11.42 -22.44
C ASP A 125 10.53 -11.71 -21.35
N GLU A 126 9.44 -12.41 -21.70
CA GLU A 126 8.41 -12.87 -20.78
C GLU A 126 7.58 -13.98 -21.42
N LEU A 127 6.96 -14.81 -20.58
CA LEU A 127 5.93 -15.77 -20.99
C LEU A 127 4.74 -15.66 -20.05
N PHE A 128 3.55 -15.76 -20.62
CA PHE A 128 2.31 -15.90 -19.87
C PHE A 128 1.80 -17.32 -20.00
N VAL A 129 1.52 -17.92 -18.86
CA VAL A 129 0.95 -19.26 -18.74
C VAL A 129 -0.38 -19.14 -18.06
N GLY A 130 -1.44 -19.62 -18.69
CA GLY A 130 -2.78 -19.39 -18.17
C GLY A 130 -3.84 -20.33 -18.71
N TYR A 131 -5.05 -20.03 -18.29
CA TYR A 131 -6.25 -20.65 -18.83
C TYR A 131 -7.37 -19.65 -19.04
N THR A 132 -8.29 -20.00 -19.94
CA THR A 132 -9.58 -19.36 -20.11
C THR A 132 -10.69 -20.39 -20.13
N ALA A 133 -11.86 -19.98 -19.66
CA ALA A 133 -13.07 -20.79 -19.72
C ALA A 133 -14.29 -19.92 -20.03
N SER A 134 -15.16 -20.39 -20.94
CA SER A 134 -16.43 -19.74 -21.24
C SER A 134 -17.51 -20.27 -20.30
N ILE A 135 -18.09 -19.38 -19.50
CA ILE A 135 -19.02 -19.80 -18.45
C ILE A 135 -20.25 -18.91 -18.47
N ALA A 136 -21.28 -19.41 -19.08
CA ALA A 136 -22.62 -18.86 -18.94
C ALA A 136 -23.14 -19.12 -17.51
N ASN A 137 -23.48 -18.06 -16.77
CA ASN A 137 -24.15 -18.15 -15.46
C ASN A 137 -23.37 -18.87 -14.35
N THR A 138 -22.03 -18.90 -14.37
CA THR A 138 -21.23 -19.52 -13.32
C THR A 138 -20.54 -18.46 -12.47
N TYR A 139 -20.82 -18.51 -11.18
CA TYR A 139 -20.17 -17.68 -10.17
C TYR A 139 -18.96 -18.41 -9.58
N ASN A 140 -17.92 -17.67 -9.24
CA ASN A 140 -16.76 -18.19 -8.50
C ASN A 140 -15.95 -19.26 -9.25
N LEU A 141 -15.67 -19.06 -10.55
CA LEU A 141 -14.76 -19.94 -11.29
C LEU A 141 -13.32 -19.77 -10.84
N LEU A 142 -12.88 -18.52 -10.72
CA LEU A 142 -11.48 -18.18 -10.51
C LEU A 142 -11.08 -18.40 -9.06
N THR A 143 -9.94 -19.02 -8.82
CA THR A 143 -9.42 -19.29 -7.48
C THR A 143 -8.05 -18.66 -7.28
N ALA A 144 -7.82 -18.20 -6.06
CA ALA A 144 -6.55 -17.66 -5.60
C ALA A 144 -6.33 -18.05 -4.13
N ASP A 145 -5.12 -17.93 -3.63
CA ASP A 145 -4.70 -18.51 -2.36
C ASP A 145 -4.71 -17.55 -1.18
N MET A 146 -5.15 -16.29 -1.39
CA MET A 146 -5.15 -15.23 -0.36
C MET A 146 -3.78 -14.92 0.25
N SER A 147 -2.70 -15.34 -0.39
CA SER A 147 -1.35 -14.95 -0.01
C SER A 147 -1.09 -13.48 -0.36
N LYS A 148 0.16 -13.03 -0.22
CA LYS A 148 0.52 -11.67 -0.65
C LYS A 148 0.33 -11.50 -2.15
N ASP A 149 -0.11 -10.32 -2.55
CA ASP A 149 -0.23 -9.93 -3.96
C ASP A 149 1.14 -9.90 -4.65
N PHE A 150 1.17 -10.34 -5.90
CA PHE A 150 2.35 -10.45 -6.74
C PHE A 150 2.27 -9.44 -7.90
N LYS A 151 2.79 -8.23 -7.68
CA LYS A 151 2.75 -7.15 -8.68
C LYS A 151 3.38 -7.58 -10.01
N GLY A 152 2.62 -7.44 -11.09
CA GLY A 152 3.06 -7.78 -12.44
C GLY A 152 3.31 -9.27 -12.69
N CYS A 153 2.81 -10.16 -11.84
CA CYS A 153 3.04 -11.60 -11.95
C CYS A 153 1.76 -12.42 -12.14
N CYS A 154 0.63 -11.92 -11.70
CA CYS A 154 -0.66 -12.61 -11.73
C CYS A 154 -1.69 -11.75 -12.45
N TYR A 155 -2.47 -12.36 -13.32
CA TYR A 155 -3.43 -11.65 -14.17
C TYR A 155 -4.77 -12.36 -14.19
N ILE A 156 -5.81 -11.55 -14.30
CA ILE A 156 -7.17 -11.97 -14.48
C ILE A 156 -7.72 -11.49 -15.82
N TYR A 157 -8.44 -12.36 -16.53
CA TYR A 157 -9.19 -11.98 -17.73
C TYR A 157 -10.65 -11.75 -17.39
N ASN A 158 -11.14 -10.56 -17.70
CA ASN A 158 -12.51 -10.17 -17.47
C ASN A 158 -13.00 -9.24 -18.59
N ASP A 159 -14.08 -9.64 -19.26
CA ASP A 159 -14.74 -8.86 -20.31
C ASP A 159 -13.83 -8.34 -21.44
N GLY A 160 -12.88 -9.16 -21.91
CA GLY A 160 -12.01 -8.82 -23.03
C GLY A 160 -10.67 -8.20 -22.63
N VAL A 161 -10.45 -7.98 -21.35
CA VAL A 161 -9.24 -7.32 -20.84
C VAL A 161 -8.51 -8.20 -19.82
N TRP A 162 -7.19 -8.28 -19.93
CA TRP A 162 -6.33 -8.83 -18.89
C TRP A 162 -5.89 -7.71 -17.94
N GLU A 163 -6.10 -7.91 -16.66
CA GLU A 163 -5.74 -6.96 -15.60
C GLU A 163 -4.78 -7.62 -14.61
N ASP A 164 -3.79 -6.85 -14.11
CA ASP A 164 -2.92 -7.29 -13.01
C ASP A 164 -3.78 -7.43 -11.73
N THR A 165 -3.63 -8.53 -11.03
CA THR A 165 -4.36 -8.79 -9.79
C THR A 165 -3.78 -8.04 -8.58
N TYR A 166 -2.67 -7.34 -8.74
CA TYR A 166 -2.04 -6.59 -7.66
C TYR A 166 -2.98 -5.50 -7.10
N GLY A 167 -3.11 -5.49 -5.79
CA GLY A 167 -4.01 -4.56 -5.10
C GLY A 167 -5.46 -5.05 -4.95
N LEU A 168 -5.79 -6.22 -5.52
CA LEU A 168 -7.12 -6.82 -5.32
C LEU A 168 -7.22 -7.62 -4.01
N GLY A 169 -6.10 -7.85 -3.30
CA GLY A 169 -6.05 -8.59 -2.04
C GLY A 169 -6.40 -10.07 -2.18
N ILE A 170 -6.19 -10.65 -3.37
CA ILE A 170 -6.51 -12.05 -3.64
C ILE A 170 -5.30 -12.99 -3.59
N GLY A 171 -4.09 -12.42 -3.55
CA GLY A 171 -2.85 -13.19 -3.49
C GLY A 171 -2.48 -13.87 -4.80
N GLY A 172 -1.83 -15.02 -4.70
CA GLY A 172 -1.40 -15.82 -5.85
C GLY A 172 -2.55 -16.52 -6.55
N VAL A 173 -2.58 -16.45 -7.88
CA VAL A 173 -3.61 -17.12 -8.68
C VAL A 173 -3.27 -18.61 -8.87
N ASN A 174 -4.29 -19.47 -8.86
CA ASN A 174 -4.11 -20.91 -8.92
C ASN A 174 -3.87 -21.41 -10.35
N VAL A 175 -2.72 -21.02 -10.88
CA VAL A 175 -2.17 -21.49 -12.17
C VAL A 175 -0.70 -21.84 -11.97
N ARG A 176 -0.26 -22.96 -12.55
CA ARG A 176 1.14 -23.41 -12.55
C ARG A 176 1.53 -23.97 -13.92
N ALA A 177 2.77 -23.74 -14.29
CA ALA A 177 3.42 -24.45 -15.39
C ALA A 177 4.05 -25.74 -14.86
N THR A 178 3.76 -26.89 -15.44
CA THR A 178 4.46 -28.16 -15.15
C THR A 178 5.66 -28.29 -16.08
N LEU A 179 6.85 -28.27 -15.49
CA LEU A 179 8.11 -28.33 -16.20
C LEU A 179 8.74 -29.72 -16.11
N SER A 180 9.45 -30.13 -17.16
CA SER A 180 10.32 -31.29 -17.17
C SER A 180 11.61 -31.00 -17.94
N GLY A 181 12.60 -31.82 -17.73
CA GLY A 181 13.92 -31.69 -18.40
C GLY A 181 15.06 -31.63 -17.38
N THR A 182 16.22 -32.16 -17.79
CA THR A 182 17.46 -32.07 -17.00
C THR A 182 18.20 -30.78 -17.30
N PRO A 183 18.94 -30.21 -16.33
CA PRO A 183 19.54 -30.92 -15.22
C PRO A 183 18.76 -30.74 -13.89
N ILE A 184 18.95 -31.69 -12.99
CA ILE A 184 18.65 -31.54 -11.56
C ILE A 184 19.58 -30.43 -11.03
N TYR A 185 19.01 -29.38 -10.45
CA TYR A 185 19.80 -28.27 -9.93
C TYR A 185 19.08 -27.57 -8.77
N THR A 186 19.88 -27.01 -7.90
CA THR A 186 19.44 -26.09 -6.87
C THR A 186 19.42 -24.68 -7.46
N ASP A 187 18.39 -23.91 -7.20
CA ASP A 187 18.27 -22.51 -7.65
C ASP A 187 17.28 -21.74 -6.75
N LEU A 188 17.78 -20.76 -6.04
CA LEU A 188 16.98 -19.91 -5.18
C LEU A 188 16.84 -18.52 -5.81
N ILE A 189 15.63 -18.04 -5.94
CA ILE A 189 15.35 -16.68 -6.42
C ILE A 189 14.90 -15.81 -5.27
N LEU A 190 15.53 -14.66 -5.11
CA LEU A 190 15.10 -13.62 -4.19
C LEU A 190 14.17 -12.65 -4.91
N LYS A 191 12.91 -12.61 -4.45
CA LYS A 191 11.90 -11.70 -5.04
C LYS A 191 12.26 -10.24 -4.75
N PRO A 192 11.97 -9.31 -5.68
CA PRO A 192 12.05 -7.88 -5.40
C PRO A 192 11.31 -7.50 -4.11
N ILE A 193 11.96 -6.72 -3.28
CA ILE A 193 11.42 -6.22 -2.03
C ILE A 193 10.92 -4.79 -2.19
N ASN A 194 9.94 -4.43 -1.36
CA ASN A 194 9.54 -3.05 -1.17
C ASN A 194 9.91 -2.64 0.27
N ILE A 195 10.48 -1.47 0.41
CA ILE A 195 10.72 -0.84 1.71
C ILE A 195 9.93 0.47 1.78
N ALA A 196 9.66 0.93 2.99
CA ALA A 196 9.16 2.30 3.17
C ALA A 196 10.17 3.28 2.55
N GLY A 197 9.68 4.23 1.78
CA GLY A 197 10.54 5.21 1.09
C GLY A 197 11.36 6.05 2.07
N TYR A 198 10.90 6.16 3.33
CA TYR A 198 11.51 7.00 4.36
C TYR A 198 11.60 6.25 5.69
N LEU A 199 12.81 6.03 6.14
CA LEU A 199 13.13 5.28 7.35
C LEU A 199 13.83 6.19 8.38
N LYS A 200 13.60 5.96 9.66
CA LYS A 200 14.27 6.69 10.74
C LYS A 200 15.63 6.06 11.05
N SER A 201 16.68 6.84 11.03
CA SER A 201 18.02 6.39 11.42
C SER A 201 18.05 5.86 12.86
N GLY A 202 18.85 4.83 13.11
CA GLY A 202 18.97 4.20 14.43
C GLY A 202 17.78 3.32 14.85
N THR A 203 16.81 3.10 13.96
CA THR A 203 15.66 2.25 14.22
C THR A 203 15.82 0.91 13.49
N THR A 204 15.48 -0.19 14.14
CA THR A 204 15.44 -1.50 13.50
C THR A 204 14.14 -1.69 12.72
N TYR A 205 14.26 -2.02 11.44
CA TYR A 205 13.14 -2.35 10.57
C TYR A 205 13.17 -3.81 10.17
N ASN A 206 12.02 -4.47 10.17
CA ASN A 206 11.90 -5.83 9.68
C ASN A 206 11.50 -5.80 8.21
N ILE A 207 12.45 -6.07 7.32
CA ILE A 207 12.19 -6.18 5.89
C ILE A 207 11.60 -7.56 5.61
N ALA A 208 10.36 -7.58 5.16
CA ALA A 208 9.69 -8.78 4.72
C ALA A 208 9.88 -8.98 3.22
N GLY A 209 10.02 -10.23 2.81
CA GLY A 209 10.16 -10.61 1.41
C GLY A 209 9.92 -12.10 1.23
N GLN A 210 10.16 -12.56 0.01
CA GLN A 210 9.95 -13.96 -0.37
C GLN A 210 11.15 -14.49 -1.14
N VAL A 211 11.50 -15.74 -0.90
CA VAL A 211 12.39 -16.54 -1.74
C VAL A 211 11.59 -17.61 -2.46
N PHE A 212 12.03 -17.96 -3.65
CA PHE A 212 11.43 -18.98 -4.49
C PHE A 212 12.43 -20.05 -4.83
N ASN A 213 12.06 -21.30 -4.70
CA ASN A 213 12.84 -22.40 -5.22
C ASN A 213 12.51 -22.61 -6.71
N ALA A 214 13.38 -22.11 -7.57
CA ALA A 214 13.30 -22.27 -9.03
C ALA A 214 14.02 -23.53 -9.50
N GLY A 215 14.74 -24.20 -8.59
CA GLY A 215 15.43 -25.46 -8.87
C GLY A 215 14.47 -26.65 -8.94
N SER A 216 15.03 -27.79 -9.23
CA SER A 216 14.34 -29.09 -9.22
C SER A 216 14.58 -29.87 -7.92
N GLU A 217 15.41 -29.36 -7.03
CA GLU A 217 15.73 -29.97 -5.74
C GLU A 217 15.20 -29.17 -4.57
N THR A 218 14.93 -29.85 -3.46
CA THR A 218 14.49 -29.19 -2.22
C THR A 218 15.64 -28.38 -1.63
N ILE A 219 15.39 -27.09 -1.33
CA ILE A 219 16.35 -26.24 -0.62
C ILE A 219 16.20 -26.47 0.87
N THR A 220 17.31 -26.80 1.53
CA THR A 220 17.36 -27.16 2.96
C THR A 220 17.96 -26.07 3.82
N ALA A 221 18.74 -25.14 3.24
CA ALA A 221 19.30 -24.00 3.96
C ALA A 221 19.72 -22.89 3.00
N PHE A 222 19.78 -21.66 3.50
CA PHE A 222 20.47 -20.53 2.90
C PHE A 222 20.78 -19.45 3.95
N SER A 223 21.69 -18.54 3.63
CA SER A 223 22.02 -17.36 4.43
C SER A 223 21.45 -16.12 3.72
N LEU A 224 20.83 -15.20 4.45
CA LEU A 224 20.34 -13.94 3.90
C LEU A 224 21.02 -12.77 4.58
N GLY A 225 21.85 -12.05 3.85
CA GLY A 225 22.54 -10.85 4.28
C GLY A 225 21.94 -9.58 3.67
N TYR A 226 22.31 -8.44 4.22
CA TYR A 226 22.01 -7.15 3.63
C TYR A 226 23.23 -6.21 3.64
N SER A 227 23.23 -5.26 2.73
CA SER A 227 24.11 -4.09 2.81
C SER A 227 23.32 -2.81 2.56
N ILE A 228 23.74 -1.74 3.23
CA ILE A 228 23.20 -0.39 3.06
C ILE A 228 24.34 0.51 2.59
N ASN A 229 24.22 1.10 1.39
CA ASN A 229 25.27 1.91 0.79
C ASN A 229 26.65 1.21 0.79
N GLN A 230 26.65 -0.10 0.46
CA GLN A 230 27.82 -1.00 0.45
C GLN A 230 28.43 -1.31 1.85
N GLN A 231 27.79 -0.89 2.93
CA GLN A 231 28.15 -1.34 4.26
C GLN A 231 27.37 -2.61 4.62
N GLU A 232 28.10 -3.69 4.86
CA GLU A 232 27.49 -4.98 5.20
C GLU A 232 26.83 -4.92 6.58
N GLY A 233 25.64 -5.53 6.66
CA GLY A 233 24.89 -5.72 7.88
C GLY A 233 24.98 -7.16 8.39
N GLU A 234 24.07 -7.51 9.30
CA GLU A 234 24.00 -8.87 9.85
C GLU A 234 23.47 -9.87 8.81
N VAL A 235 23.97 -11.11 8.91
CA VAL A 235 23.53 -12.23 8.09
C VAL A 235 22.65 -13.15 8.94
N LYS A 236 21.44 -13.41 8.45
CA LYS A 236 20.51 -14.35 9.07
C LYS A 236 20.55 -15.69 8.34
N LYS A 237 20.77 -16.78 9.09
CA LYS A 237 20.76 -18.14 8.55
C LYS A 237 19.37 -18.77 8.65
N TYR A 238 18.98 -19.44 7.60
CA TYR A 238 17.78 -20.24 7.50
C TYR A 238 18.21 -21.69 7.27
N GLU A 239 17.95 -22.56 8.26
CA GLU A 239 18.41 -23.95 8.26
C GLU A 239 17.25 -24.90 8.55
N GLY A 240 17.38 -26.18 8.20
CA GLY A 240 16.35 -27.18 8.40
C GLY A 240 15.09 -26.96 7.57
N LEU A 241 15.24 -26.30 6.43
CA LEU A 241 14.14 -25.99 5.55
C LEU A 241 13.68 -27.20 4.75
N ASN A 242 12.42 -27.14 4.29
CA ASN A 242 11.86 -28.05 3.31
C ASN A 242 11.19 -27.21 2.21
N LEU A 243 11.99 -26.33 1.56
CA LEU A 243 11.48 -25.50 0.48
C LEU A 243 11.45 -26.30 -0.82
N LEU A 244 10.28 -26.81 -1.15
CA LEU A 244 10.08 -27.69 -2.31
C LEU A 244 10.22 -26.91 -3.63
N PRO A 245 10.62 -27.59 -4.73
CA PRO A 245 10.59 -27.03 -6.07
C PRO A 245 9.26 -26.32 -6.39
N GLY A 246 9.34 -25.14 -7.01
CA GLY A 246 8.18 -24.36 -7.42
C GLY A 246 7.40 -23.70 -6.27
N THR A 247 7.94 -23.67 -5.05
CA THR A 247 7.27 -23.04 -3.90
C THR A 247 7.99 -21.80 -3.39
N TRP A 248 7.25 -20.96 -2.70
CA TRP A 248 7.73 -19.73 -2.05
C TRP A 248 7.86 -19.93 -0.54
N MET A 249 8.78 -19.19 0.05
CA MET A 249 8.92 -19.04 1.49
C MET A 249 9.03 -17.56 1.85
N ASP A 250 8.26 -17.13 2.84
CA ASP A 250 8.38 -15.78 3.40
C ASP A 250 9.60 -15.69 4.30
N PHE A 251 10.28 -14.54 4.25
CA PHE A 251 11.32 -14.20 5.20
C PHE A 251 11.05 -12.86 5.88
N SER A 252 11.67 -12.66 7.03
CA SER A 252 11.77 -11.38 7.70
C SER A 252 13.20 -11.17 8.15
N LEU A 253 13.82 -10.06 7.73
CA LEU A 253 15.20 -9.71 8.04
C LEU A 253 15.22 -8.37 8.78
N PRO A 254 15.71 -8.30 10.03
CA PRO A 254 15.91 -7.04 10.71
C PRO A 254 17.09 -6.29 10.08
N ILE A 255 16.87 -5.03 9.75
CA ILE A 255 17.93 -4.11 9.30
C ILE A 255 17.98 -2.90 10.23
N VAL A 256 19.16 -2.37 10.41
CA VAL A 256 19.40 -1.11 11.14
C VAL A 256 20.49 -0.33 10.45
N SER A 257 20.37 0.99 10.43
CA SER A 257 21.44 1.88 9.99
C SER A 257 21.49 3.12 10.85
N ASN A 258 22.69 3.54 11.18
CA ASN A 258 22.97 4.79 11.89
C ASN A 258 23.28 5.95 10.93
N VAL A 259 23.25 5.71 9.63
CA VAL A 259 23.37 6.77 8.62
C VAL A 259 22.10 7.61 8.67
N GLY A 260 22.24 8.89 8.91
CA GLY A 260 21.11 9.83 8.99
C GLY A 260 21.15 10.85 7.87
N ASN A 261 19.98 11.32 7.45
CA ASN A 261 19.80 12.35 6.42
C ASN A 261 20.50 12.00 5.09
N ALA A 262 20.28 10.78 4.61
CA ALA A 262 20.94 10.28 3.40
C ALA A 262 20.06 9.32 2.61
N ASP A 263 20.22 9.34 1.29
CA ASP A 263 19.69 8.30 0.42
C ASP A 263 20.28 6.94 0.79
N ILE A 264 19.47 5.90 0.67
CA ILE A 264 19.88 4.53 0.90
C ILE A 264 19.66 3.69 -0.34
N ASN A 265 20.66 2.85 -0.60
CA ASN A 265 20.53 1.71 -1.48
C ASN A 265 20.67 0.45 -0.60
N LEU A 266 19.55 -0.19 -0.34
CA LEU A 266 19.49 -1.45 0.37
C LEU A 266 19.66 -2.59 -0.65
N THR A 267 20.64 -3.42 -0.44
CA THR A 267 20.81 -4.68 -1.16
C THR A 267 20.54 -5.83 -0.21
N LEU A 268 19.70 -6.77 -0.61
CA LEU A 268 19.61 -8.09 0.03
C LEU A 268 20.24 -9.13 -0.88
N GLN A 269 20.96 -10.06 -0.28
CA GLN A 269 21.58 -11.16 -1.01
C GLN A 269 21.45 -12.46 -0.23
N ALA A 270 20.96 -13.49 -0.89
CA ALA A 270 21.03 -14.85 -0.39
C ALA A 270 22.34 -15.52 -0.83
N THR A 271 22.96 -16.23 0.10
CA THR A 271 24.20 -16.99 -0.10
C THR A 271 24.09 -18.35 0.55
N ASP A 272 25.10 -19.21 0.37
CA ASP A 272 25.18 -20.54 0.99
C ASP A 272 23.92 -21.39 0.77
N VAL A 273 23.30 -21.25 -0.39
CA VAL A 273 22.08 -22.02 -0.72
C VAL A 273 22.43 -23.50 -0.79
N LYS A 274 21.69 -24.33 -0.05
CA LYS A 274 21.90 -25.77 0.03
C LYS A 274 20.70 -26.54 -0.49
N GLY A 275 20.95 -27.34 -1.50
CA GLY A 275 20.08 -28.38 -2.04
C GLY A 275 20.89 -29.65 -2.23
N GLY A 276 20.52 -30.47 -3.19
CA GLY A 276 21.26 -31.69 -3.55
C GLY A 276 22.45 -31.46 -4.51
N SER A 277 22.50 -30.30 -5.18
CA SER A 277 23.53 -29.91 -6.16
C SER A 277 23.97 -28.45 -5.96
N GLU A 278 24.97 -28.04 -6.71
CA GLU A 278 25.40 -26.65 -6.75
C GLU A 278 24.29 -25.74 -7.29
N GLU A 279 24.30 -24.52 -6.82
CA GLU A 279 23.34 -23.50 -7.26
C GLU A 279 23.62 -23.06 -8.70
N LYS A 280 22.59 -23.08 -9.53
CA LYS A 280 22.70 -22.85 -10.96
C LYS A 280 22.93 -21.39 -11.31
N ASP A 281 22.23 -20.47 -10.66
CA ASP A 281 22.34 -19.04 -10.90
C ASP A 281 22.33 -18.26 -9.59
N THR A 282 23.47 -17.72 -9.22
CA THR A 282 23.62 -16.89 -8.02
C THR A 282 23.29 -15.41 -8.25
N ASN A 283 23.07 -14.98 -9.51
CA ASN A 283 22.75 -13.59 -9.83
C ASN A 283 21.30 -13.24 -9.48
N ASN A 284 20.40 -14.22 -9.49
CA ASN A 284 19.00 -14.04 -9.13
C ASN A 284 18.75 -14.08 -7.61
N ASN A 285 19.81 -14.29 -6.82
CA ASN A 285 19.80 -14.29 -5.35
C ASN A 285 19.90 -12.89 -4.73
N LYS A 286 19.84 -11.86 -5.55
CA LYS A 286 20.02 -10.47 -5.13
C LYS A 286 18.78 -9.64 -5.46
N THR A 287 18.42 -8.74 -4.55
CA THR A 287 17.42 -7.72 -4.80
C THR A 287 17.82 -6.40 -4.18
N GLU A 288 17.36 -5.31 -4.75
CA GLU A 288 17.71 -3.96 -4.33
C GLU A 288 16.44 -3.13 -4.10
N ALA A 289 16.52 -2.21 -3.13
CA ALA A 289 15.49 -1.23 -2.88
C ALA A 289 16.14 0.09 -2.48
N SER A 290 15.51 1.20 -2.86
CA SER A 290 15.97 2.54 -2.52
C SER A 290 15.02 3.22 -1.56
N GLY A 291 15.56 4.08 -0.71
CA GLY A 291 14.81 4.88 0.24
C GLY A 291 15.65 6.03 0.78
N PHE A 292 15.20 6.62 1.87
CA PHE A 292 15.88 7.71 2.54
C PHE A 292 15.84 7.52 4.06
N PHE A 293 16.99 7.68 4.74
CA PHE A 293 17.04 7.76 6.19
C PHE A 293 16.94 9.20 6.66
N TYR A 294 15.90 9.53 7.42
CA TYR A 294 15.81 10.81 8.11
C TYR A 294 16.47 10.75 9.50
N PRO A 295 16.88 11.90 10.08
CA PRO A 295 17.66 11.92 11.33
C PRO A 295 16.96 11.24 12.51
N ALA A 296 17.73 10.59 13.39
CA ALA A 296 17.20 9.88 14.56
C ALA A 296 16.46 10.80 15.56
N ASN A 297 16.86 12.06 15.64
CA ASN A 297 16.23 13.07 16.51
C ASN A 297 14.97 13.71 15.90
N MET A 298 14.59 13.34 14.69
CA MET A 298 13.39 13.81 14.04
C MET A 298 12.20 12.93 14.42
N GLU A 299 11.15 13.51 14.99
CA GLU A 299 9.88 12.83 15.18
C GLU A 299 8.97 13.10 13.98
N ARG A 300 8.42 12.06 13.41
CA ARG A 300 7.43 12.14 12.35
C ARG A 300 6.04 12.02 12.96
N MET A 301 5.15 12.93 12.60
CA MET A 301 3.73 12.86 12.94
C MET A 301 2.90 13.02 11.67
N LEU A 302 1.69 12.47 11.67
CA LEU A 302 0.72 12.64 10.59
C LEU A 302 -0.36 13.61 11.00
N LEU A 303 -0.69 14.54 10.12
CA LEU A 303 -1.85 15.40 10.26
C LEU A 303 -3.10 14.64 9.81
N VAL A 304 -4.09 14.56 10.68
CA VAL A 304 -5.40 13.98 10.40
C VAL A 304 -6.42 15.10 10.53
N GLU A 305 -7.09 15.44 9.45
CA GLU A 305 -8.15 16.43 9.47
C GLU A 305 -9.50 15.73 9.24
N GLY A 306 -10.39 15.79 10.22
CA GLY A 306 -11.74 15.26 10.14
C GLY A 306 -12.73 16.35 9.74
N PHE A 307 -13.80 15.96 9.06
CA PHE A 307 -14.89 16.84 8.65
C PHE A 307 -16.20 16.33 9.22
N THR A 308 -16.82 17.16 10.05
CA THR A 308 -17.96 16.78 10.88
C THR A 308 -19.01 17.90 10.96
N GLY A 309 -20.04 17.70 11.76
CA GLY A 309 -21.05 18.70 12.06
C GLY A 309 -22.07 18.17 13.05
N GLN A 310 -22.64 19.04 13.93
CA GLN A 310 -23.62 18.67 14.95
C GLN A 310 -24.87 17.98 14.35
N GLY A 311 -25.27 18.35 13.13
CA GLY A 311 -26.38 17.74 12.42
C GLY A 311 -26.09 16.42 11.74
N CYS A 312 -24.84 16.02 11.65
CA CYS A 312 -24.41 14.81 10.95
C CYS A 312 -24.71 13.54 11.76
N SER A 313 -25.68 12.76 11.33
CA SER A 313 -26.12 11.54 12.02
C SER A 313 -25.10 10.39 12.01
N ASN A 314 -24.22 10.35 11.04
CA ASN A 314 -23.20 9.31 10.86
C ASN A 314 -21.84 9.69 11.47
N CYS A 315 -21.66 10.95 11.90
CA CYS A 315 -20.39 11.42 12.43
C CYS A 315 -19.95 10.70 13.72
N PRO A 316 -20.83 10.38 14.68
CA PRO A 316 -20.41 9.61 15.85
C PRO A 316 -19.79 8.25 15.52
N SER A 317 -20.33 7.53 14.54
CA SER A 317 -19.76 6.26 14.10
C SER A 317 -18.45 6.45 13.33
N GLY A 318 -18.35 7.50 12.51
CA GLY A 318 -17.12 7.87 11.82
C GLY A 318 -15.97 8.15 12.79
N HIS A 319 -16.21 8.98 13.80
CA HIS A 319 -15.23 9.27 14.85
C HIS A 319 -14.78 8.00 15.59
N THR A 320 -15.69 7.08 15.89
CA THR A 320 -15.34 5.80 16.52
C THR A 320 -14.43 4.98 15.62
N THR A 321 -14.74 4.88 14.33
CA THR A 321 -13.91 4.18 13.34
C THR A 321 -12.52 4.82 13.24
N MET A 322 -12.46 6.13 13.03
CA MET A 322 -11.21 6.88 12.96
C MET A 322 -10.33 6.65 14.20
N HIS A 323 -10.84 6.87 15.40
CA HIS A 323 -10.05 6.73 16.62
C HIS A 323 -9.50 5.31 16.80
N SER A 324 -10.29 4.27 16.50
CA SER A 324 -9.86 2.88 16.60
C SER A 324 -8.69 2.53 15.67
N ILE A 325 -8.59 3.21 14.52
CA ILE A 325 -7.48 3.05 13.57
C ILE A 325 -6.27 3.88 14.02
N LEU A 326 -6.48 5.13 14.43
CA LEU A 326 -5.39 6.02 14.84
C LEU A 326 -4.62 5.50 16.06
N GLU A 327 -5.27 4.77 16.98
CA GLU A 327 -4.61 4.09 18.11
C GLU A 327 -3.57 3.05 17.66
N LYS A 328 -3.70 2.52 16.46
CA LYS A 328 -2.81 1.50 15.87
C LYS A 328 -1.87 2.07 14.81
N ALA A 329 -1.90 3.37 14.59
CA ALA A 329 -1.09 4.01 13.55
C ALA A 329 0.42 3.79 13.80
N PRO A 330 1.24 3.67 12.74
CA PRO A 330 2.68 3.39 12.85
C PRO A 330 3.48 4.56 13.47
N THR A 331 2.84 5.72 13.60
CA THR A 331 3.42 6.92 14.25
C THR A 331 2.33 7.74 14.93
N LYS A 332 2.76 8.74 15.73
CA LYS A 332 1.83 9.68 16.36
C LYS A 332 1.02 10.43 15.31
N THR A 333 -0.23 10.69 15.63
CA THR A 333 -1.14 11.48 14.80
C THR A 333 -1.57 12.74 15.54
N VAL A 334 -1.74 13.81 14.79
CA VAL A 334 -2.31 15.08 15.28
C VAL A 334 -3.65 15.27 14.57
N VAL A 335 -4.71 15.39 15.35
CA VAL A 335 -6.07 15.46 14.82
C VAL A 335 -6.62 16.88 14.92
N VAL A 336 -7.25 17.34 13.85
CA VAL A 336 -8.03 18.59 13.78
C VAL A 336 -9.40 18.26 13.19
N GLU A 337 -10.47 18.54 13.95
CA GLU A 337 -11.84 18.30 13.50
C GLU A 337 -12.47 19.60 13.02
N HIS A 338 -12.77 19.69 11.73
CA HIS A 338 -13.42 20.83 11.09
C HIS A 338 -14.94 20.60 11.04
N HIS A 339 -15.71 21.55 11.55
CA HIS A 339 -17.16 21.55 11.33
C HIS A 339 -17.46 22.08 9.94
N ALA A 340 -17.16 21.27 8.92
CA ALA A 340 -17.25 21.59 7.50
C ALA A 340 -17.68 20.34 6.69
N GLY A 341 -18.11 20.53 5.46
CA GLY A 341 -18.59 19.43 4.61
C GLY A 341 -20.02 19.00 4.90
N TYR A 342 -20.69 19.67 5.84
CA TYR A 342 -22.07 19.46 6.21
C TYR A 342 -22.75 20.82 6.49
N TYR A 343 -23.99 20.84 6.99
CA TYR A 343 -24.65 22.08 7.37
C TYR A 343 -23.86 22.77 8.49
N PRO A 344 -23.65 24.09 8.39
CA PRO A 344 -22.99 24.87 9.43
C PRO A 344 -23.67 24.72 10.79
N ASP A 345 -22.87 24.78 11.84
CA ASP A 345 -23.29 24.75 13.25
C ASP A 345 -22.47 25.74 14.10
N TRP A 346 -22.64 25.73 15.44
CA TRP A 346 -21.94 26.66 16.33
C TRP A 346 -20.42 26.48 16.37
N PHE A 347 -19.90 25.34 15.91
CA PHE A 347 -18.49 25.09 15.82
C PHE A 347 -17.88 25.48 14.47
N THR A 348 -18.70 25.76 13.45
CA THR A 348 -18.24 26.12 12.12
C THR A 348 -17.55 27.48 12.12
N MET A 349 -16.23 27.50 12.03
CA MET A 349 -15.48 28.73 11.87
C MET A 349 -15.52 29.21 10.41
N ASN A 350 -15.29 30.49 10.17
CA ASN A 350 -15.27 31.02 8.79
C ASN A 350 -14.21 30.34 7.92
N ASP A 351 -13.06 30.00 8.52
CA ASP A 351 -11.98 29.30 7.86
C ASP A 351 -12.36 27.87 7.45
N ASP A 352 -13.25 27.20 8.20
CA ASP A 352 -13.69 25.84 7.89
C ASP A 352 -14.35 25.71 6.52
N LEU A 353 -15.05 26.74 6.08
CA LEU A 353 -15.74 26.75 4.79
C LEU A 353 -14.78 26.70 3.61
N ASN A 354 -13.54 27.14 3.80
CA ASN A 354 -12.51 27.09 2.77
C ASN A 354 -11.97 25.68 2.57
N TYR A 355 -11.99 24.83 3.61
CA TYR A 355 -11.51 23.45 3.52
C TYR A 355 -12.38 22.56 2.63
N THR A 356 -13.61 22.98 2.30
CA THR A 356 -14.47 22.25 1.35
C THR A 356 -13.86 22.09 -0.03
N TRP A 357 -12.86 22.92 -0.36
CA TRP A 357 -12.09 22.80 -1.58
C TRP A 357 -11.40 21.43 -1.75
N PHE A 358 -10.92 20.81 -0.68
CA PHE A 358 -10.25 19.50 -0.71
C PHE A 358 -11.15 18.34 -1.12
N TYR A 359 -12.46 18.52 -1.15
CA TYR A 359 -13.39 17.50 -1.64
C TYR A 359 -13.38 17.33 -3.16
N GLY A 360 -12.72 18.24 -3.90
CA GLY A 360 -12.68 18.21 -5.36
C GLY A 360 -13.99 18.70 -5.99
N ALA A 361 -14.60 17.92 -6.85
CA ALA A 361 -15.76 18.36 -7.63
C ALA A 361 -17.05 18.50 -6.80
N ASN A 362 -17.44 19.70 -6.47
CA ASN A 362 -18.81 20.16 -6.15
C ASN A 362 -19.61 19.48 -5.02
N THR A 363 -19.16 18.40 -4.41
CA THR A 363 -19.89 17.70 -3.34
C THR A 363 -19.04 17.65 -2.10
N THR A 364 -19.56 18.15 -1.00
CA THR A 364 -19.00 17.99 0.32
C THR A 364 -19.78 16.94 1.09
N SER A 365 -19.18 16.30 2.06
CA SER A 365 -19.80 15.29 2.90
C SER A 365 -19.22 15.28 4.30
N ALA A 366 -19.99 14.77 5.27
CA ALA A 366 -19.55 14.39 6.59
C ALA A 366 -20.28 13.09 6.99
N PRO A 367 -19.63 12.16 7.72
CA PRO A 367 -18.25 12.23 8.20
C PRO A 367 -17.22 12.00 7.09
N ALA A 368 -16.19 12.81 7.06
CA ALA A 368 -15.09 12.65 6.12
C ALA A 368 -13.74 12.89 6.79
N ILE A 369 -12.66 12.45 6.16
CA ILE A 369 -11.31 12.50 6.71
C ILE A 369 -10.29 12.79 5.61
N MET A 370 -9.19 13.40 5.99
CA MET A 370 -8.04 13.69 5.14
C MET A 370 -6.75 13.42 5.92
N ILE A 371 -5.79 12.77 5.29
CA ILE A 371 -4.48 12.46 5.87
C ILE A 371 -3.41 13.28 5.17
N ASN A 372 -2.66 14.10 5.91
CA ASN A 372 -1.61 14.98 5.39
C ASN A 372 -2.04 15.81 4.16
N ARG A 373 -3.31 16.09 4.00
CA ARG A 373 -3.88 16.83 2.86
C ARG A 373 -3.54 16.22 1.49
N SER A 374 -3.29 14.91 1.46
CA SER A 374 -2.83 14.18 0.28
C SER A 374 -3.93 13.34 -0.32
N ALA A 375 -4.03 13.33 -1.66
CA ALA A 375 -4.72 12.28 -2.37
C ALA A 375 -3.86 11.00 -2.32
N VAL A 376 -4.45 9.91 -1.89
CA VAL A 376 -3.75 8.63 -1.75
C VAL A 376 -4.20 7.70 -2.87
N PRO A 377 -3.29 7.24 -3.73
CA PRO A 377 -3.62 6.25 -4.75
C PRO A 377 -4.34 5.03 -4.15
N LEU A 378 -5.30 4.47 -4.85
CA LEU A 378 -6.14 3.33 -4.42
C LEU A 378 -7.15 3.63 -3.28
N VAL A 379 -7.07 4.81 -2.65
CA VAL A 379 -8.04 5.26 -1.64
C VAL A 379 -9.06 6.21 -2.26
N ASN A 380 -8.58 7.32 -2.81
CA ASN A 380 -9.42 8.31 -3.49
C ASN A 380 -8.55 9.24 -4.37
N ASP A 381 -9.14 9.75 -5.45
CA ASP A 381 -8.50 10.75 -6.34
C ASP A 381 -8.37 12.13 -5.67
N TYR A 382 -9.08 12.36 -4.57
CA TYR A 382 -9.07 13.59 -3.78
C TYR A 382 -8.54 13.31 -2.37
N PRO A 383 -7.99 14.33 -1.68
CA PRO A 383 -7.50 14.15 -0.31
C PRO A 383 -8.58 13.71 0.68
N VAL A 384 -9.85 14.10 0.47
CA VAL A 384 -10.96 13.85 1.39
C VAL A 384 -11.77 12.63 0.97
N PHE A 385 -12.01 11.73 1.93
CA PHE A 385 -12.80 10.51 1.73
C PHE A 385 -13.65 10.18 2.97
N ASN A 386 -14.55 9.19 2.87
CA ASN A 386 -15.48 8.87 3.94
C ASN A 386 -14.77 8.29 5.19
N MET A 387 -14.99 8.90 6.35
CA MET A 387 -14.40 8.51 7.65
C MET A 387 -14.90 7.16 8.18
N GLN A 388 -15.99 6.60 7.67
CA GLN A 388 -16.51 5.30 8.09
C GLN A 388 -15.78 4.12 7.42
N LEU A 389 -14.92 4.37 6.44
CA LEU A 389 -14.16 3.36 5.69
C LEU A 389 -12.81 3.12 6.37
N GLY A 390 -12.82 2.27 7.41
CA GLY A 390 -11.64 2.03 8.24
C GLY A 390 -10.44 1.46 7.48
N ASP A 391 -10.68 0.55 6.55
CA ASP A 391 -9.67 -0.02 5.64
C ASP A 391 -8.97 1.06 4.79
N LYS A 392 -9.73 2.05 4.30
CA LYS A 392 -9.18 3.18 3.56
C LYS A 392 -8.40 4.14 4.45
N ILE A 393 -8.84 4.37 5.68
CA ILE A 393 -8.08 5.19 6.64
C ILE A 393 -6.73 4.52 6.94
N GLU A 394 -6.72 3.22 7.21
CA GLU A 394 -5.51 2.46 7.46
C GLU A 394 -4.57 2.48 6.25
N ALA A 395 -5.10 2.23 5.05
CA ALA A 395 -4.32 2.29 3.80
C ALA A 395 -3.72 3.69 3.56
N ALA A 396 -4.49 4.76 3.81
CA ALA A 396 -4.00 6.13 3.65
C ALA A 396 -2.89 6.48 4.65
N ILE A 397 -3.05 6.08 5.92
CA ILE A 397 -2.04 6.29 6.96
C ILE A 397 -0.74 5.57 6.59
N ASN A 398 -0.82 4.30 6.20
CA ASN A 398 0.34 3.51 5.85
C ASN A 398 1.04 4.07 4.61
N TYR A 399 0.27 4.41 3.56
CA TYR A 399 0.83 5.01 2.35
C TYR A 399 1.57 6.31 2.65
N VAL A 400 0.93 7.24 3.38
CA VAL A 400 1.54 8.52 3.73
C VAL A 400 2.78 8.31 4.59
N TYR A 401 2.71 7.41 5.57
CA TYR A 401 3.85 7.09 6.43
C TYR A 401 5.01 6.44 5.67
N GLU A 402 4.75 5.59 4.71
CA GLU A 402 5.78 4.86 3.97
C GLU A 402 6.34 5.64 2.78
N GLN A 403 5.50 6.46 2.12
CA GLN A 403 5.82 7.05 0.82
C GLN A 403 6.08 8.57 0.84
N GLN A 404 5.68 9.27 1.92
CA GLN A 404 5.94 10.70 2.01
C GLN A 404 7.19 11.00 2.83
N GLN A 405 8.08 11.81 2.27
CA GLN A 405 9.31 12.23 2.94
C GLN A 405 9.01 13.19 4.10
N PRO A 406 9.60 12.99 5.29
CA PRO A 406 9.63 14.01 6.32
C PRO A 406 10.73 15.02 6.01
N TYR A 407 10.33 16.24 5.68
CA TYR A 407 11.28 17.29 5.25
C TYR A 407 11.77 18.18 6.38
N VAL A 408 10.95 18.39 7.40
CA VAL A 408 11.19 19.37 8.46
C VAL A 408 11.00 18.78 9.85
N SER A 409 11.75 19.30 10.81
CA SER A 409 11.43 19.21 12.24
C SER A 409 10.70 20.46 12.68
N LEU A 410 9.66 20.28 13.48
CA LEU A 410 8.89 21.34 14.11
C LEU A 410 9.15 21.31 15.62
N GLN A 411 9.36 22.48 16.20
CA GLN A 411 9.44 22.67 17.65
C GLN A 411 8.45 23.76 18.03
N LEU A 412 7.43 23.39 18.83
CA LEU A 412 6.38 24.28 19.27
C LEU A 412 6.54 24.55 20.77
N GLU A 413 6.61 25.82 21.13
CA GLU A 413 6.67 26.30 22.51
C GLU A 413 5.44 27.15 22.79
N THR A 414 4.75 26.86 23.89
CA THR A 414 3.55 27.60 24.29
C THR A 414 3.63 28.00 25.75
N SER A 415 3.11 29.18 26.08
CA SER A 415 2.88 29.62 27.44
C SER A 415 1.55 30.38 27.54
N TYR A 416 0.93 30.38 28.69
CA TYR A 416 -0.36 31.04 28.94
C TYR A 416 -0.33 31.82 30.23
N ASP A 417 -0.79 33.06 30.17
CA ASP A 417 -0.98 33.94 31.32
C ASP A 417 -2.50 34.01 31.65
N GLU A 418 -2.86 33.44 32.77
CA GLU A 418 -4.27 33.38 33.22
C GLU A 418 -4.86 34.75 33.49
N ALA A 419 -4.04 35.70 34.01
CA ALA A 419 -4.54 37.03 34.39
C ALA A 419 -4.91 37.87 33.15
N THR A 420 -4.18 37.72 32.08
CA THR A 420 -4.42 38.46 30.82
C THR A 420 -5.09 37.63 29.75
N ARG A 421 -5.30 36.34 30.01
CA ARG A 421 -5.78 35.34 29.02
C ARG A 421 -4.96 35.32 27.73
N LYS A 422 -3.65 35.60 27.80
CA LYS A 422 -2.77 35.65 26.65
C LYS A 422 -1.95 34.39 26.54
N ALA A 423 -2.03 33.75 25.39
CA ALA A 423 -1.18 32.66 24.99
C ALA A 423 -0.03 33.19 24.09
N LYS A 424 1.19 32.88 24.45
CA LYS A 424 2.36 33.07 23.57
C LYS A 424 2.63 31.75 22.88
N VAL A 425 2.80 31.79 21.58
CA VAL A 425 3.11 30.62 20.74
C VAL A 425 4.31 30.94 19.90
N LYS A 426 5.31 30.05 19.95
CA LYS A 426 6.51 30.12 19.12
C LYS A 426 6.72 28.81 18.39
N LEU A 427 6.89 28.89 17.09
CA LEU A 427 7.17 27.75 16.21
C LEU A 427 8.54 27.92 15.57
N ASN A 428 9.42 26.93 15.75
CA ASN A 428 10.67 26.81 15.03
C ASN A 428 10.54 25.70 13.99
N ILE A 429 10.88 25.99 12.74
CA ILE A 429 10.81 25.09 11.59
C ILE A 429 12.24 24.87 11.10
N THR A 430 12.75 23.65 11.21
CA THR A 430 14.10 23.29 10.74
C THR A 430 14.01 22.31 9.58
N PRO A 431 14.27 22.75 8.35
CA PRO A 431 14.32 21.86 7.19
C PRO A 431 15.61 21.05 7.18
N HIS A 432 15.50 19.76 6.86
CA HIS A 432 16.63 18.80 6.82
C HIS A 432 17.08 18.48 5.39
N THR A 433 16.18 18.62 4.42
CA THR A 433 16.47 18.37 3.00
C THR A 433 15.87 19.47 2.15
N ASN A 434 16.19 19.46 0.85
CA ASN A 434 15.55 20.37 -0.10
C ASN A 434 14.04 20.17 -0.12
N MET A 435 13.33 21.27 -0.08
CA MET A 435 11.87 21.26 -0.16
C MET A 435 11.41 20.92 -1.57
N PRO A 436 10.27 20.23 -1.74
CA PRO A 436 9.74 19.88 -3.06
C PRO A 436 9.30 21.11 -3.85
N THR A 437 9.03 22.23 -3.16
CA THR A 437 8.62 23.51 -3.76
C THR A 437 9.48 24.65 -3.24
N ALA A 438 9.63 25.69 -4.05
CA ALA A 438 10.38 26.88 -3.66
C ALA A 438 9.71 27.66 -2.50
N GLN A 439 8.41 27.52 -2.34
CA GLN A 439 7.62 28.10 -1.26
C GLN A 439 6.86 27.02 -0.51
N THR A 440 6.76 27.18 0.79
CA THR A 440 6.02 26.30 1.67
C THR A 440 5.02 27.11 2.49
N LEU A 441 3.99 26.42 2.96
CA LEU A 441 3.01 26.97 3.88
C LEU A 441 3.22 26.37 5.27
N PHE A 442 3.11 27.17 6.31
CA PHE A 442 2.91 26.64 7.65
C PHE A 442 1.63 27.20 8.26
N ASN A 443 0.96 26.36 8.98
CA ASN A 443 -0.23 26.71 9.75
C ASN A 443 0.03 26.49 11.23
N VAL A 444 -0.55 27.36 12.04
CA VAL A 444 -0.68 27.19 13.49
C VAL A 444 -2.14 27.41 13.82
N VAL A 445 -2.78 26.40 14.35
CA VAL A 445 -4.21 26.40 14.63
C VAL A 445 -4.49 26.07 16.09
N LEU A 446 -5.64 26.54 16.58
CA LEU A 446 -6.17 26.19 17.88
C LEU A 446 -7.19 25.08 17.73
N THR A 447 -7.12 24.08 18.60
CA THR A 447 -8.16 23.08 18.79
C THR A 447 -8.60 23.02 20.26
N GLN A 448 -9.80 22.52 20.50
CA GLN A 448 -10.31 22.31 21.84
C GLN A 448 -10.94 20.92 21.96
N ASP A 449 -10.57 20.20 23.00
CA ASP A 449 -11.10 18.89 23.31
C ASP A 449 -12.30 18.95 24.25
N SER A 450 -13.05 17.84 24.31
CA SER A 450 -14.06 17.55 25.34
C SER A 450 -15.18 18.58 25.48
N ILE A 451 -15.50 19.32 24.41
CA ILE A 451 -16.62 20.26 24.40
C ILE A 451 -17.90 19.45 24.41
N LYS A 452 -18.70 19.64 25.46
CA LYS A 452 -19.99 18.96 25.62
C LYS A 452 -21.09 19.74 24.92
N ALA A 453 -21.63 19.21 23.85
CA ALA A 453 -22.69 19.82 23.07
C ALA A 453 -23.57 18.75 22.39
N GLN A 454 -24.70 19.18 21.84
CA GLN A 454 -25.59 18.29 21.08
C GLN A 454 -24.92 17.76 19.82
N GLN A 455 -25.15 16.50 19.53
CA GLN A 455 -24.78 15.81 18.30
C GLN A 455 -25.91 14.88 17.86
N THR A 456 -26.36 14.99 16.65
CA THR A 456 -27.35 14.03 16.10
C THR A 456 -26.81 12.61 16.18
N ASN A 457 -27.59 11.68 16.71
CA ASN A 457 -27.20 10.30 17.03
C ASN A 457 -26.05 10.15 18.07
N GLY A 458 -25.53 11.23 18.61
CA GLY A 458 -24.53 11.23 19.67
C GLY A 458 -25.08 11.66 21.05
N GLY A 459 -26.28 12.27 21.07
CA GLY A 459 -26.93 12.78 22.27
C GLY A 459 -26.65 14.25 22.56
N THR A 460 -27.23 14.75 23.66
CA THR A 460 -27.18 16.18 24.04
C THR A 460 -25.86 16.60 24.69
N LEU A 461 -25.09 15.65 25.20
CA LEU A 461 -23.80 15.86 25.87
C LEU A 461 -22.67 15.08 25.17
N TYR A 462 -22.72 15.03 23.85
CA TYR A 462 -21.64 14.44 23.05
C TYR A 462 -20.34 15.22 23.25
N ALA A 463 -19.23 14.50 23.40
CA ALA A 463 -17.92 15.13 23.57
C ALA A 463 -17.29 15.38 22.19
N HIS A 464 -17.38 16.60 21.72
CA HIS A 464 -16.62 17.02 20.54
C HIS A 464 -15.15 17.12 20.91
N ARG A 465 -14.30 16.43 20.16
CA ARG A 465 -12.85 16.34 20.39
C ARG A 465 -12.11 17.01 19.23
N HIS A 466 -10.92 17.53 19.55
CA HIS A 466 -10.03 18.16 18.56
C HIS A 466 -10.71 19.22 17.68
N ALA A 467 -11.80 19.82 18.19
CA ALA A 467 -12.59 20.78 17.43
C ALA A 467 -11.76 22.01 17.06
N PHE A 468 -11.68 22.33 15.77
CA PHE A 468 -10.98 23.50 15.26
C PHE A 468 -11.61 24.78 15.83
N ARG A 469 -10.77 25.69 16.36
CA ARG A 469 -11.23 26.92 17.02
C ARG A 469 -10.68 28.19 16.37
N GLY A 470 -9.90 28.05 15.31
CA GLY A 470 -9.34 29.17 14.54
C GLY A 470 -7.87 28.99 14.21
N THR A 471 -7.40 29.84 13.32
CA THR A 471 -6.00 29.88 12.89
C THR A 471 -5.26 31.05 13.54
N LEU A 472 -4.05 30.78 14.02
CA LEU A 472 -3.15 31.81 14.54
C LEU A 472 -2.28 32.42 13.43
N THR A 473 -2.19 31.79 12.27
CA THR A 473 -1.45 32.25 11.09
C THR A 473 -2.25 33.19 10.18
N GLY A 474 -3.47 33.52 10.55
CA GLY A 474 -4.27 34.57 9.93
C GLY A 474 -5.16 34.13 8.76
N ASN A 475 -4.96 32.94 8.21
CA ASN A 475 -5.84 32.39 7.16
C ASN A 475 -5.75 30.87 7.09
N THR A 476 -6.72 30.24 6.41
CA THR A 476 -6.87 28.80 6.22
C THR A 476 -5.64 28.12 5.60
N TRP A 477 -4.99 28.81 4.66
CA TRP A 477 -3.87 28.23 3.90
C TRP A 477 -2.53 28.37 4.64
N GLY A 478 -2.47 29.24 5.65
CA GLY A 478 -1.29 29.47 6.44
C GLY A 478 -0.39 30.58 5.93
N PHE A 479 0.80 30.63 6.49
CA PHE A 479 1.80 31.64 6.21
C PHE A 479 2.83 31.09 5.23
N ILE A 480 3.05 31.84 4.12
CA ILE A 480 4.01 31.43 3.09
C ILE A 480 5.43 31.71 3.58
N THR A 481 6.33 30.74 3.45
CA THR A 481 7.72 30.86 3.80
C THR A 481 8.61 30.09 2.81
N SER A 482 9.89 30.46 2.77
CA SER A 482 10.91 29.70 2.05
C SER A 482 11.80 29.00 3.08
N LEU A 483 11.97 27.70 2.92
CA LEU A 483 12.74 26.85 3.80
C LEU A 483 14.02 26.38 3.08
N VAL A 484 15.17 26.63 3.71
CA VAL A 484 16.47 26.22 3.21
C VAL A 484 17.08 25.20 4.18
N PRO A 485 17.57 24.05 3.72
CA PRO A 485 18.14 23.03 4.58
C PRO A 485 19.19 23.59 5.54
N GLY A 486 19.09 23.21 6.81
CA GLY A 486 19.98 23.65 7.88
C GLY A 486 19.67 25.03 8.49
N ASN A 487 18.75 25.80 7.89
CA ASN A 487 18.38 27.13 8.42
C ASN A 487 17.03 27.04 9.14
N THR A 488 17.02 27.31 10.43
CA THR A 488 15.79 27.34 11.21
C THR A 488 15.03 28.65 10.98
N VAL A 489 13.76 28.55 10.62
CA VAL A 489 12.83 29.68 10.56
C VAL A 489 12.01 29.70 11.84
N SER A 490 11.94 30.85 12.50
CA SER A 490 11.18 31.07 13.72
C SER A 490 9.98 31.97 13.42
N TRP A 491 8.82 31.61 13.96
CA TRP A 491 7.60 32.41 13.95
C TRP A 491 7.04 32.45 15.36
N GLU A 492 6.52 33.60 15.76
CA GLU A 492 5.88 33.76 17.07
C GLU A 492 4.68 34.67 17.00
N THR A 493 3.74 34.45 17.90
CA THR A 493 2.56 35.31 18.09
C THR A 493 2.11 35.31 19.53
N THR A 494 1.33 36.34 19.86
CA THR A 494 0.56 36.40 21.11
C THR A 494 -0.91 36.47 20.76
N TYR A 495 -1.70 35.53 21.30
CA TYR A 495 -3.12 35.42 21.07
C TYR A 495 -3.88 35.61 22.39
N GLU A 496 -4.81 36.56 22.41
CA GLU A 496 -5.70 36.76 23.55
C GLU A 496 -6.89 35.80 23.41
N LEU A 497 -6.96 34.80 24.30
CA LEU A 497 -7.99 33.78 24.26
C LEU A 497 -9.31 34.35 24.73
N PRO A 498 -10.35 34.47 23.89
CA PRO A 498 -11.65 34.96 24.29
C PRO A 498 -12.31 33.99 25.31
N GLU A 499 -13.27 34.45 26.09
CA GLU A 499 -14.01 33.61 27.04
C GLU A 499 -14.83 32.53 26.32
N SER A 500 -15.28 32.84 25.14
CA SER A 500 -16.02 31.90 24.27
C SER A 500 -15.58 32.07 22.83
N ILE A 501 -15.53 30.95 22.11
CA ILE A 501 -15.37 30.91 20.66
C ILE A 501 -16.58 30.20 20.08
N ALA A 502 -17.37 30.91 19.29
CA ALA A 502 -18.49 30.35 18.55
C ALA A 502 -18.52 30.87 17.13
N SER A 503 -19.18 30.15 16.25
CA SER A 503 -19.34 30.58 14.88
C SER A 503 -20.09 31.92 14.79
N ASP A 504 -19.55 32.83 14.02
CA ASP A 504 -20.24 34.06 13.63
C ASP A 504 -21.05 33.91 12.33
N TYR A 505 -20.99 32.73 11.73
CA TYR A 505 -21.68 32.42 10.46
C TYR A 505 -23.18 32.73 10.54
N TYR A 506 -23.84 32.30 11.62
CA TYR A 506 -25.29 32.50 11.77
C TYR A 506 -25.65 33.95 11.97
N THR A 507 -24.88 34.68 12.75
CA THR A 507 -25.09 36.12 12.99
C THR A 507 -24.85 36.90 11.68
N LYS A 508 -23.79 36.63 10.97
CA LYS A 508 -23.45 37.31 9.71
C LYS A 508 -24.43 37.01 8.59
N ASN A 509 -25.00 35.82 8.54
CA ASN A 509 -25.93 35.41 7.49
C ASN A 509 -27.42 35.49 7.91
N ASN A 510 -27.71 35.99 9.13
CA ASN A 510 -29.07 36.13 9.66
C ASN A 510 -29.86 34.79 9.59
N VAL A 511 -29.22 33.71 9.98
CA VAL A 511 -29.77 32.34 9.98
C VAL A 511 -29.84 31.84 11.41
N ASN A 512 -30.89 31.13 11.79
CA ASN A 512 -31.01 30.49 13.09
C ASN A 512 -30.34 29.12 13.13
N CYS A 513 -29.48 28.88 14.10
CA CYS A 513 -28.92 27.56 14.36
C CYS A 513 -29.81 26.75 15.31
N GLN A 514 -30.08 25.51 14.93
CA GLN A 514 -30.96 24.62 15.71
C GLN A 514 -30.22 23.82 16.81
N TYR A 515 -28.89 23.98 16.94
CA TYR A 515 -28.03 23.12 17.78
C TYR A 515 -27.65 23.76 19.12
N GLY A 516 -28.55 24.53 19.75
CA GLY A 516 -28.33 25.10 21.07
C GLY A 516 -27.81 26.54 21.07
N GLU A 517 -27.23 26.94 22.18
CA GLU A 517 -26.81 28.32 22.43
C GLU A 517 -25.43 28.60 21.74
N PRO A 518 -25.22 29.86 21.26
CA PRO A 518 -24.00 30.25 20.59
C PRO A 518 -22.77 30.40 21.51
N TYR A 519 -22.92 30.14 22.79
CA TYR A 519 -21.84 30.28 23.75
C TYR A 519 -21.10 28.97 23.93
N ILE A 520 -19.86 28.91 23.45
CA ILE A 520 -18.95 27.77 23.61
C ILE A 520 -17.74 28.24 24.40
N PRO A 521 -17.69 27.96 25.72
CA PRO A 521 -16.63 28.46 26.59
C PRO A 521 -15.27 27.88 26.19
N THR A 522 -14.24 28.69 26.31
CA THR A 522 -12.87 28.25 26.13
C THR A 522 -12.32 27.71 27.45
N ASP A 523 -11.86 26.45 27.40
CA ASP A 523 -11.19 25.81 28.54
C ASP A 523 -9.71 25.62 28.21
N ILE A 524 -8.84 26.41 28.83
CA ILE A 524 -7.40 26.35 28.56
C ILE A 524 -6.78 24.96 28.77
N LYS A 525 -7.34 24.18 29.71
CA LYS A 525 -6.87 22.81 29.97
C LYS A 525 -7.21 21.84 28.85
N GLN A 526 -8.17 22.18 28.02
CA GLN A 526 -8.61 21.41 26.86
C GLN A 526 -8.15 22.02 25.53
N MET A 527 -7.56 23.22 25.56
CA MET A 527 -7.03 23.86 24.37
C MET A 527 -5.69 23.26 23.99
N LYS A 528 -5.45 23.13 22.69
CA LYS A 528 -4.18 22.71 22.10
C LYS A 528 -3.81 23.60 20.93
N VAL A 529 -2.53 23.75 20.72
CA VAL A 529 -1.96 24.39 19.53
C VAL A 529 -1.42 23.29 18.64
N VAL A 530 -1.81 23.30 17.38
CA VAL A 530 -1.35 22.37 16.36
C VAL A 530 -0.62 23.16 15.28
N ALA A 531 0.58 22.73 14.92
CA ALA A 531 1.37 23.32 13.85
C ALA A 531 1.68 22.27 12.78
N TYR A 532 1.65 22.69 11.53
CA TYR A 532 2.03 21.85 10.39
C TYR A 532 2.57 22.66 9.23
N VAL A 533 3.38 22.01 8.39
CA VAL A 533 4.02 22.59 7.21
C VAL A 533 3.60 21.79 5.99
N GLY A 534 3.27 22.47 4.91
CA GLY A 534 2.85 21.85 3.65
C GLY A 534 3.47 22.51 2.43
N ALA A 535 3.36 21.87 1.28
CA ALA A 535 3.76 22.44 0.01
C ALA A 535 2.83 23.61 -0.38
N TYR A 536 3.41 24.63 -1.00
CA TYR A 536 2.64 25.75 -1.56
C TYR A 536 2.31 25.48 -3.02
N ASP A 537 1.03 25.41 -3.31
CA ASP A 537 0.50 25.35 -4.67
C ASP A 537 -0.20 26.67 -5.02
N SER A 538 0.46 27.48 -5.84
CA SER A 538 -0.07 28.80 -6.23
C SER A 538 -1.33 28.74 -7.08
N GLU A 539 -1.55 27.66 -7.82
CA GLU A 539 -2.76 27.50 -8.63
C GLU A 539 -4.00 27.27 -7.76
N ASN A 540 -3.82 26.59 -6.65
CA ASN A 540 -4.90 26.23 -5.74
C ASN A 540 -5.12 27.25 -4.62
N CYS A 541 -4.09 27.95 -4.17
CA CYS A 541 -4.20 28.98 -3.14
C CYS A 541 -4.82 30.31 -3.65
N ASN A 542 -4.78 30.56 -4.95
CA ASN A 542 -5.31 31.79 -5.56
C ASN A 542 -6.84 31.80 -5.77
N HIS A 543 -7.56 30.75 -5.41
CA HIS A 543 -9.02 30.68 -5.64
C HIS A 543 -9.87 31.58 -4.73
N ASN A 544 -9.28 32.31 -3.79
CA ASN A 544 -10.02 33.18 -2.86
C ASN A 544 -10.41 34.57 -3.43
N THR A 545 -10.12 34.91 -4.67
CA THR A 545 -10.43 36.27 -5.19
C THR A 545 -11.32 36.34 -6.43
N THR A 546 -11.64 35.24 -7.10
CA THR A 546 -12.61 35.31 -8.21
C THR A 546 -13.27 33.95 -8.46
N GLN A 547 -14.60 33.92 -8.30
CA GLN A 547 -15.44 32.89 -8.92
C GLN A 547 -15.26 32.93 -10.45
N LYS A 548 -14.28 32.18 -10.98
CA LYS A 548 -14.23 31.94 -12.43
C LYS A 548 -13.66 30.56 -12.75
N LYS A 549 -14.55 29.74 -13.32
CA LYS A 549 -14.34 28.57 -14.17
C LYS A 549 -13.51 27.42 -13.57
N LYS A 550 -14.26 26.42 -13.08
CA LYS A 550 -13.79 25.08 -12.82
C LYS A 550 -13.05 24.51 -14.04
N LYS A 551 -11.75 24.31 -13.94
CA LYS A 551 -11.03 23.34 -14.75
C LYS A 551 -10.90 22.05 -13.95
N LYS A 552 -11.27 20.92 -14.57
CA LYS A 552 -10.92 19.61 -14.02
C LYS A 552 -9.40 19.56 -13.78
N PRO A 553 -8.92 19.07 -12.64
CA PRO A 553 -7.49 18.81 -12.47
C PRO A 553 -7.06 17.84 -13.57
N LYS A 554 -5.99 18.16 -14.27
CA LYS A 554 -5.33 17.19 -15.14
C LYS A 554 -4.72 16.10 -14.27
N SER A 555 -4.75 14.86 -14.73
CA SER A 555 -4.26 13.66 -14.07
C SER A 555 -2.72 13.57 -13.89
N GLU A 556 -2.03 14.69 -13.91
CA GLU A 556 -0.62 14.84 -13.62
C GLU A 556 -0.48 15.99 -12.62
N SER A 557 -0.91 15.75 -11.40
CA SER A 557 -0.84 16.81 -10.42
C SER A 557 -0.08 16.32 -9.20
N HIS A 558 0.93 17.04 -8.88
CA HIS A 558 1.43 17.12 -7.53
C HIS A 558 0.31 17.73 -6.71
N THR A 559 -0.40 16.89 -5.99
CA THR A 559 -1.46 17.31 -5.10
C THR A 559 -0.87 18.12 -3.97
N GLN A 560 -1.61 19.13 -3.52
CA GLN A 560 -1.25 20.07 -2.45
C GLN A 560 -0.93 19.39 -1.10
N GLY A 561 -0.87 18.10 -1.03
CA GLY A 561 -0.66 17.32 0.17
C GLY A 561 0.56 16.42 0.17
N ASP A 562 1.41 16.46 -0.82
CA ASP A 562 2.57 15.57 -0.89
C ASP A 562 3.61 15.81 0.22
N PHE A 563 3.38 16.84 1.05
CA PHE A 563 4.31 17.22 2.09
C PHE A 563 3.59 17.87 3.28
N VAL A 564 3.51 17.19 4.39
CA VAL A 564 3.06 17.73 5.68
C VAL A 564 3.89 17.15 6.82
N SER A 565 4.39 18.03 7.70
CA SER A 565 4.88 17.69 9.03
C SER A 565 4.03 18.40 10.07
N ALA A 566 3.60 17.72 11.10
CA ALA A 566 2.72 18.25 12.15
C ALA A 566 3.27 17.98 13.56
N ILE A 567 2.89 18.85 14.52
CA ILE A 567 3.13 18.69 15.96
C ILE A 567 1.81 18.87 16.70
#